data_2b099d7b22d5ab2c20c05743e7c19b0a
#
_entry.id   2b099d7b22d5ab2c20c05743e7c19b0a
#
_cell.length_a   1.000
_cell.length_b   1.000
_cell.length_c   1.000
_cell.angle_alpha   90.00
_cell.angle_beta   90.00
_cell.angle_gamma   90.00
#
_symmetry.space_group_name_H-M   'P 1'
#
loop_
_entity.id
_entity.type
_entity.pdbx_description
1 polymer ?
#
loop_
_entity_poly.entity_id
_entity_poly.type
_entity_poly.pdbx_seq_one_letter_code
_entity_poly.pdbx_strand_id
1 'polypeptide(L)'
;MRRGLLFFGLFLISLVIIYMEPIWSYQISPNDGQELPLQSPPPTSLNLESIPTQGTAQWIGQPMKAFSTLYGEAQSVTDSGFGFFRHQFRMDADAFMEVTTINQRITSIKVLGETPMDIGPFKYQMSLEELTTYTVISPIVSVEYGGETYSLELMEDDINYRPLVAFDNGSYAILFFDHQDKRSGLYSLMYLDTETLLKLAPYVLTEGQPQFFVAEKAADWITIDEQKSETSRYLMQQLRRSYDFPAYSTSLALQRETQALLTDFLINQEDYLSTERLRSYQRIQRQELNQNWVLTNQEVRTLVEELDEEKTFAHFEMPVYDPIFTLLSWYSNPYLVSRLFYDESEAIGVAFSKENMLVLFQEINQPTESSEQP
;
A
#
# COMPACT_ATOMS: atom_id res chain seq x y z
N MET A 1 -37.66 -30.05 36.14
CA MET A 1 -36.22 -30.00 36.30
C MET A 1 -35.43 -30.86 35.25
N ARG A 2 -35.73 -32.14 35.00
CA ARG A 2 -34.97 -32.97 34.02
C ARG A 2 -34.98 -32.45 32.56
N ARG A 3 -36.09 -31.85 32.07
CA ARG A 3 -36.18 -31.32 30.72
C ARG A 3 -35.35 -30.05 30.50
N GLY A 4 -35.22 -29.20 31.52
CA GLY A 4 -34.34 -28.01 31.44
C GLY A 4 -32.86 -28.35 31.44
N LEU A 5 -32.45 -29.37 32.18
CA LEU A 5 -31.09 -29.88 32.21
C LEU A 5 -30.67 -30.50 30.85
N LEU A 6 -31.61 -31.21 30.20
CA LEU A 6 -31.37 -31.76 28.85
C LEU A 6 -31.26 -30.67 27.79
N PHE A 7 -32.07 -29.63 27.86
CA PHE A 7 -31.98 -28.50 26.95
C PHE A 7 -30.65 -27.73 27.11
N PHE A 8 -30.23 -27.49 28.35
CA PHE A 8 -28.99 -26.82 28.69
C PHE A 8 -27.75 -27.66 28.23
N GLY A 9 -27.83 -28.98 28.41
CA GLY A 9 -26.78 -29.89 27.91
C GLY A 9 -26.65 -29.90 26.39
N LEU A 10 -27.77 -29.92 25.65
CA LEU A 10 -27.78 -29.84 24.20
C LEU A 10 -27.30 -28.48 23.69
N PHE A 11 -27.64 -27.39 24.37
CA PHE A 11 -27.17 -26.05 24.05
C PHE A 11 -25.65 -25.92 24.24
N LEU A 12 -25.09 -26.44 25.34
CA LEU A 12 -23.64 -26.46 25.56
C LEU A 12 -22.91 -27.31 24.51
N ILE A 13 -23.45 -28.44 24.10
CA ILE A 13 -22.86 -29.30 23.07
C ILE A 13 -22.86 -28.58 21.70
N SER A 14 -23.98 -27.91 21.34
CA SER A 14 -24.02 -27.12 20.10
C SER A 14 -23.04 -25.96 20.12
N LEU A 15 -22.85 -25.30 21.24
CA LEU A 15 -21.89 -24.21 21.42
C LEU A 15 -20.45 -24.72 21.27
N VAL A 16 -20.13 -25.88 21.84
CA VAL A 16 -18.81 -26.52 21.68
C VAL A 16 -18.57 -26.92 20.22
N ILE A 17 -19.57 -27.48 19.52
CA ILE A 17 -19.42 -27.85 18.11
C ILE A 17 -19.16 -26.62 17.26
N ILE A 18 -19.92 -25.54 17.42
CA ILE A 18 -19.77 -24.29 16.65
C ILE A 18 -18.40 -23.64 16.91
N TYR A 19 -17.90 -23.66 18.14
CA TYR A 19 -16.60 -23.07 18.47
C TYR A 19 -15.40 -23.99 18.18
N MET A 20 -15.61 -25.31 18.07
CA MET A 20 -14.54 -26.27 17.72
C MET A 20 -14.38 -26.48 16.23
N GLU A 21 -15.38 -26.18 15.40
CA GLU A 21 -15.31 -26.31 13.95
C GLU A 21 -14.15 -25.51 13.32
N PRO A 22 -13.86 -24.24 13.72
CA PRO A 22 -12.70 -23.52 13.19
C PRO A 22 -11.36 -24.11 13.61
N ILE A 23 -11.29 -24.78 14.77
CA ILE A 23 -10.03 -25.34 15.30
C ILE A 23 -9.67 -26.66 14.60
N TRP A 24 -10.66 -27.42 14.16
CA TRP A 24 -10.43 -28.69 13.45
C TRP A 24 -10.19 -28.52 11.95
N SER A 25 -10.68 -27.46 11.35
CA SER A 25 -10.42 -27.16 9.94
C SER A 25 -9.02 -26.61 9.66
N TYR A 26 -8.25 -26.20 10.70
CA TYR A 26 -6.89 -25.68 10.60
C TYR A 26 -5.79 -26.70 10.95
N GLN A 27 -6.07 -27.99 11.01
CA GLN A 27 -5.00 -28.98 11.04
C GLN A 27 -4.43 -29.18 9.63
N ILE A 28 -3.34 -28.46 9.34
CA ILE A 28 -2.46 -28.80 8.22
C ILE A 28 -1.93 -30.21 8.48
N SER A 29 -2.44 -31.20 7.75
CA SER A 29 -1.86 -32.52 7.71
C SER A 29 -0.42 -32.43 7.17
N PRO A 30 0.58 -33.04 7.84
CA PRO A 30 1.88 -33.22 7.21
C PRO A 30 1.66 -34.10 5.97
N ASN A 31 2.08 -33.60 4.84
CA ASN A 31 1.91 -34.19 3.54
C ASN A 31 2.73 -35.49 3.45
N ASP A 32 2.08 -36.64 3.62
CA ASP A 32 2.59 -37.89 3.08
C ASP A 32 2.34 -37.89 1.56
N GLY A 33 3.43 -37.85 0.80
CA GLY A 33 3.41 -37.71 -0.64
C GLY A 33 2.59 -38.81 -1.34
N GLN A 34 1.41 -38.48 -1.73
CA GLN A 34 0.72 -39.08 -2.86
C GLN A 34 0.14 -37.94 -3.70
N GLU A 35 0.87 -37.62 -4.76
CA GLU A 35 0.37 -36.81 -5.87
C GLU A 35 -0.86 -37.49 -6.49
N LEU A 36 -2.03 -37.00 -6.15
CA LEU A 36 -3.19 -37.16 -7.02
C LEU A 36 -3.10 -36.03 -8.05
N PRO A 37 -3.03 -36.35 -9.34
CA PRO A 37 -3.08 -35.32 -10.36
C PRO A 37 -4.50 -34.75 -10.42
N LEU A 38 -4.79 -33.73 -9.62
CA LEU A 38 -5.83 -32.79 -9.94
C LEU A 38 -5.31 -31.97 -11.14
N GLN A 39 -5.58 -32.50 -12.34
CA GLN A 39 -5.59 -31.68 -13.53
C GLN A 39 -6.76 -30.70 -13.40
N SER A 40 -6.57 -29.63 -12.65
CA SER A 40 -7.27 -28.40 -12.93
C SER A 40 -6.85 -28.02 -14.35
N PRO A 41 -7.76 -27.77 -15.29
CA PRO A 41 -7.37 -27.20 -16.57
C PRO A 41 -6.50 -25.98 -16.25
N PRO A 42 -5.38 -25.76 -16.96
CA PRO A 42 -4.58 -24.57 -16.75
C PRO A 42 -5.57 -23.40 -16.83
N PRO A 43 -5.51 -22.43 -15.91
CA PRO A 43 -6.35 -21.25 -15.99
C PRO A 43 -6.11 -20.71 -17.40
N THR A 44 -7.14 -20.65 -18.20
CA THR A 44 -7.06 -20.02 -19.52
C THR A 44 -6.63 -18.62 -19.22
N SER A 45 -5.40 -18.26 -19.58
CA SER A 45 -4.92 -16.89 -19.46
C SER A 45 -5.85 -16.04 -20.31
N LEU A 46 -6.84 -15.45 -19.66
CA LEU A 46 -7.62 -14.40 -20.29
C LEU A 46 -6.58 -13.30 -20.52
N ASN A 47 -6.19 -13.09 -21.77
CA ASN A 47 -5.40 -11.94 -22.12
C ASN A 47 -6.12 -10.72 -21.54
N LEU A 48 -5.44 -9.96 -20.71
CA LEU A 48 -5.98 -8.70 -20.17
C LEU A 48 -6.44 -7.88 -21.37
N GLU A 49 -7.73 -7.60 -21.47
CA GLU A 49 -8.27 -6.78 -22.54
C GLU A 49 -7.78 -5.35 -22.35
N SER A 50 -6.89 -4.90 -23.24
CA SER A 50 -6.41 -3.52 -23.21
C SER A 50 -7.47 -2.56 -23.74
N ILE A 51 -7.65 -1.44 -23.04
CA ILE A 51 -8.53 -0.36 -23.49
C ILE A 51 -7.74 0.67 -24.31
N PRO A 52 -8.41 1.47 -25.18
CA PRO A 52 -7.75 2.52 -25.93
C PRO A 52 -7.04 3.53 -25.02
N THR A 53 -5.80 3.88 -25.37
CA THR A 53 -5.02 4.88 -24.63
C THR A 53 -5.61 6.26 -24.78
N GLN A 54 -5.94 6.90 -23.65
CA GLN A 54 -6.48 8.26 -23.63
C GLN A 54 -6.07 8.97 -22.32
N GLY A 55 -6.30 10.27 -22.26
CA GLY A 55 -6.03 11.08 -21.08
C GLY A 55 -4.59 10.97 -20.60
N THR A 56 -4.42 10.78 -19.30
CA THR A 56 -3.10 10.74 -18.64
C THR A 56 -2.26 9.54 -19.05
N ALA A 57 -2.87 8.41 -19.45
CA ALA A 57 -2.13 7.21 -19.87
C ALA A 57 -1.20 7.47 -21.08
N GLN A 58 -1.54 8.43 -21.95
CA GLN A 58 -0.73 8.79 -23.12
C GLN A 58 0.66 9.36 -22.78
N TRP A 59 0.85 9.83 -21.55
CA TRP A 59 2.10 10.43 -21.09
C TRP A 59 3.14 9.42 -20.64
N ILE A 60 2.75 8.19 -20.37
CA ILE A 60 3.70 7.12 -19.98
C ILE A 60 4.67 6.86 -21.14
N GLY A 61 5.97 6.88 -20.84
CA GLY A 61 7.06 6.77 -21.81
C GLY A 61 7.42 8.08 -22.53
N GLN A 62 6.63 9.16 -22.37
CA GLN A 62 6.90 10.45 -23.00
C GLN A 62 8.00 11.24 -22.26
N PRO A 63 8.70 12.17 -22.94
CA PRO A 63 9.68 13.02 -22.29
C PRO A 63 9.03 13.95 -21.26
N MET A 64 9.63 14.06 -20.08
CA MET A 64 9.16 14.98 -19.02
C MET A 64 9.05 16.43 -19.49
N LYS A 65 9.96 16.88 -20.36
CA LYS A 65 9.94 18.22 -20.93
C LYS A 65 8.63 18.54 -21.69
N ALA A 66 8.08 17.56 -22.41
CA ALA A 66 6.82 17.74 -23.11
C ALA A 66 5.66 17.91 -22.14
N PHE A 67 5.67 17.14 -21.05
CA PHE A 67 4.70 17.23 -19.97
C PHE A 67 4.76 18.60 -19.27
N SER A 68 5.97 19.06 -18.86
CA SER A 68 6.15 20.35 -18.21
C SER A 68 5.73 21.53 -19.10
N THR A 69 5.86 21.39 -20.42
CA THR A 69 5.41 22.45 -21.35
C THR A 69 3.88 22.65 -21.28
N LEU A 70 3.12 21.59 -21.02
CA LEU A 70 1.65 21.64 -20.96
C LEU A 70 1.13 21.95 -19.54
N TYR A 71 1.73 21.30 -18.52
CA TYR A 71 1.21 21.34 -17.14
C TYR A 71 2.03 22.25 -16.21
N GLY A 72 3.09 22.89 -16.73
CA GLY A 72 3.99 23.71 -15.92
C GLY A 72 5.13 22.92 -15.31
N GLU A 73 6.04 23.63 -14.63
CA GLU A 73 7.17 23.02 -13.95
C GLU A 73 6.74 22.41 -12.60
N ALA A 74 7.39 21.30 -12.22
CA ALA A 74 7.21 20.70 -10.91
C ALA A 74 7.70 21.67 -9.83
N GLN A 75 7.02 21.71 -8.69
CA GLN A 75 7.42 22.53 -7.54
C GLN A 75 8.65 21.97 -6.85
N SER A 76 8.77 20.65 -6.81
CA SER A 76 9.95 19.96 -6.30
C SER A 76 10.32 18.79 -7.21
N VAL A 77 11.61 18.56 -7.32
CA VAL A 77 12.18 17.38 -7.97
C VAL A 77 13.13 16.75 -6.98
N THR A 78 12.85 15.50 -6.62
CA THR A 78 13.63 14.77 -5.61
C THR A 78 14.15 13.46 -6.19
N ASP A 79 15.36 13.08 -5.81
CA ASP A 79 15.91 11.78 -6.09
C ASP A 79 15.22 10.72 -5.22
N SER A 80 14.93 9.55 -5.77
CA SER A 80 14.39 8.42 -5.00
C SER A 80 15.48 7.63 -4.28
N GLY A 81 16.72 7.70 -4.72
CA GLY A 81 17.83 6.82 -4.37
C GLY A 81 17.75 5.43 -5.02
N PHE A 82 16.74 5.20 -5.88
CA PHE A 82 16.47 3.92 -6.56
C PHE A 82 16.49 4.06 -8.09
N GLY A 83 17.14 5.09 -8.62
CA GLY A 83 17.32 5.30 -10.06
C GLY A 83 16.18 6.02 -10.75
N PHE A 84 15.24 6.60 -10.03
CA PHE A 84 14.19 7.44 -10.59
C PHE A 84 14.06 8.77 -9.85
N PHE A 85 13.56 9.79 -10.53
CA PHE A 85 13.26 11.10 -9.94
C PHE A 85 11.76 11.26 -9.75
N ARG A 86 11.38 11.95 -8.66
CA ARG A 86 9.99 12.29 -8.31
C ARG A 86 9.78 13.78 -8.55
N HIS A 87 8.82 14.13 -9.41
CA HIS A 87 8.41 15.48 -9.73
C HIS A 87 7.04 15.74 -9.10
N GLN A 88 6.97 16.57 -8.09
CA GLN A 88 5.73 16.88 -7.38
C GLN A 88 5.11 18.17 -7.90
N PHE A 89 3.82 18.10 -8.20
CA PHE A 89 3.02 19.21 -8.62
C PHE A 89 1.95 19.45 -7.55
N ARG A 90 1.96 20.64 -6.97
CA ARG A 90 0.83 21.04 -6.15
C ARG A 90 -0.30 21.46 -7.08
N MET A 91 -1.41 20.83 -6.91
CA MET A 91 -2.68 21.26 -7.44
C MET A 91 -3.41 22.11 -6.39
N ASP A 92 -4.71 22.29 -6.50
CA ASP A 92 -5.51 22.95 -5.47
C ASP A 92 -5.46 22.20 -4.13
N ALA A 93 -6.05 22.76 -3.06
CA ALA A 93 -5.83 22.35 -1.67
C ALA A 93 -6.04 20.86 -1.38
N ASP A 94 -6.87 20.17 -2.20
CA ASP A 94 -7.26 18.77 -2.00
C ASP A 94 -6.76 17.82 -3.13
N ALA A 95 -5.92 18.33 -4.03
CA ALA A 95 -5.40 17.56 -5.15
C ALA A 95 -3.88 17.45 -5.10
N PHE A 96 -3.37 16.30 -5.50
CA PHE A 96 -1.94 15.99 -5.54
C PHE A 96 -1.60 15.25 -6.83
N MET A 97 -0.47 15.59 -7.42
CA MET A 97 0.07 14.87 -8.55
C MET A 97 1.56 14.67 -8.37
N GLU A 98 2.04 13.46 -8.62
CA GLU A 98 3.45 13.15 -8.71
C GLU A 98 3.74 12.39 -10.02
N VAL A 99 4.76 12.85 -10.72
CA VAL A 99 5.28 12.21 -11.93
C VAL A 99 6.65 11.63 -11.62
N THR A 100 6.87 10.34 -11.90
CA THR A 100 8.21 9.75 -11.79
C THR A 100 8.86 9.59 -13.15
N THR A 101 10.18 9.76 -13.18
CA THR A 101 10.96 9.66 -14.41
C THR A 101 12.23 8.85 -14.23
N ILE A 102 12.55 8.05 -15.26
CA ILE A 102 13.85 7.42 -15.45
C ILE A 102 14.41 7.96 -16.78
N ASN A 103 15.66 8.42 -16.78
CA ASN A 103 16.29 9.02 -17.97
C ASN A 103 15.41 10.09 -18.63
N GLN A 104 14.75 10.94 -17.84
CA GLN A 104 13.86 12.01 -18.27
C GLN A 104 12.60 11.56 -19.05
N ARG A 105 12.28 10.26 -19.02
CA ARG A 105 11.04 9.70 -19.53
C ARG A 105 10.11 9.37 -18.36
N ILE A 106 8.84 9.64 -18.55
CA ILE A 106 7.80 9.41 -17.55
C ILE A 106 7.57 7.90 -17.44
N THR A 107 7.74 7.37 -16.23
CA THR A 107 7.52 5.96 -15.91
C THR A 107 6.27 5.74 -15.06
N SER A 108 5.85 6.74 -14.28
CA SER A 108 4.54 6.72 -13.64
C SER A 108 3.99 8.13 -13.40
N ILE A 109 2.66 8.21 -13.27
CA ILE A 109 1.93 9.42 -12.87
C ILE A 109 0.89 9.01 -11.85
N LYS A 110 0.96 9.61 -10.65
CA LYS A 110 0.02 9.41 -9.56
C LYS A 110 -0.86 10.64 -9.40
N VAL A 111 -2.15 10.42 -9.26
CA VAL A 111 -3.14 11.50 -9.17
C VAL A 111 -4.08 11.21 -8.01
N LEU A 112 -4.19 12.14 -7.08
CA LEU A 112 -5.11 12.10 -5.94
C LEU A 112 -6.01 13.32 -5.98
N GLY A 113 -7.31 13.12 -5.80
CA GLY A 113 -8.31 14.20 -5.82
C GLY A 113 -8.53 14.78 -7.21
N GLU A 114 -9.51 15.66 -7.32
CA GLU A 114 -9.88 16.30 -8.60
C GLU A 114 -8.76 17.22 -9.07
N THR A 115 -8.11 16.85 -10.14
CA THR A 115 -7.05 17.61 -10.79
C THR A 115 -7.52 18.05 -12.17
N PRO A 116 -6.87 19.07 -12.80
CA PRO A 116 -7.15 19.44 -14.19
C PRO A 116 -6.69 18.38 -15.21
N MET A 117 -6.13 17.25 -14.74
CA MET A 117 -5.71 16.14 -15.60
C MET A 117 -6.91 15.37 -16.14
N ASP A 118 -6.86 15.04 -17.40
CA ASP A 118 -7.81 14.11 -18.01
C ASP A 118 -7.45 12.69 -17.58
N ILE A 119 -8.18 12.14 -16.60
CA ILE A 119 -7.99 10.78 -16.09
C ILE A 119 -8.79 9.73 -16.89
N GLY A 120 -9.41 10.14 -18.04
CA GLY A 120 -10.25 9.24 -18.83
C GLY A 120 -9.61 7.89 -19.19
N PRO A 121 -10.42 6.85 -19.30
CA PRO A 121 -11.89 6.86 -19.27
C PRO A 121 -12.49 6.91 -17.85
N PHE A 122 -11.67 6.98 -16.82
CA PHE A 122 -12.09 6.96 -15.42
C PHE A 122 -12.62 8.32 -14.95
N LYS A 123 -13.33 8.31 -13.86
CA LYS A 123 -13.79 9.54 -13.16
C LYS A 123 -13.72 9.31 -11.66
N TYR A 124 -13.45 10.37 -10.88
CA TYR A 124 -13.49 10.26 -9.42
C TYR A 124 -14.89 9.84 -8.94
N GLN A 125 -14.90 9.05 -7.86
CA GLN A 125 -16.11 8.42 -7.31
C GLN A 125 -16.77 7.39 -8.23
N MET A 126 -16.11 6.98 -9.34
CA MET A 126 -16.57 5.86 -10.16
C MET A 126 -16.63 4.60 -9.28
N SER A 127 -17.73 3.85 -9.37
CA SER A 127 -17.85 2.58 -8.69
C SER A 127 -17.10 1.46 -9.45
N LEU A 128 -16.81 0.36 -8.74
CA LEU A 128 -16.23 -0.83 -9.37
C LEU A 128 -17.17 -1.41 -10.44
N GLU A 129 -18.49 -1.35 -10.21
CA GLU A 129 -19.49 -1.77 -11.20
C GLU A 129 -19.43 -0.91 -12.47
N GLU A 130 -19.30 0.41 -12.34
CA GLU A 130 -19.09 1.29 -13.50
C GLU A 130 -17.80 0.96 -14.24
N LEU A 131 -16.70 0.64 -13.53
CA LEU A 131 -15.43 0.24 -14.15
C LEU A 131 -15.60 -1.00 -15.04
N THR A 132 -16.38 -1.99 -14.60
CA THR A 132 -16.62 -3.22 -15.37
C THR A 132 -17.39 -2.98 -16.68
N THR A 133 -17.96 -1.80 -16.89
CA THR A 133 -18.54 -1.42 -18.19
C THR A 133 -17.49 -1.03 -19.24
N TYR A 134 -16.27 -0.69 -18.82
CA TYR A 134 -15.17 -0.27 -19.68
C TYR A 134 -14.17 -1.39 -19.96
N THR A 135 -13.99 -2.30 -19.01
CA THR A 135 -12.99 -3.38 -19.11
C THR A 135 -13.34 -4.56 -18.21
N VAL A 136 -12.78 -5.71 -18.53
CA VAL A 136 -12.85 -6.89 -17.67
C VAL A 136 -11.69 -6.88 -16.70
N ILE A 137 -11.97 -6.94 -15.39
CA ILE A 137 -10.94 -7.10 -14.38
C ILE A 137 -10.55 -8.57 -14.33
N SER A 138 -9.32 -8.88 -14.73
CA SER A 138 -8.80 -10.25 -14.74
C SER A 138 -8.08 -10.56 -13.43
N PRO A 139 -8.32 -11.70 -12.78
CA PRO A 139 -7.56 -12.14 -11.62
C PRO A 139 -6.13 -12.55 -11.98
N ILE A 140 -5.85 -12.86 -13.25
CA ILE A 140 -4.52 -13.20 -13.75
C ILE A 140 -4.19 -12.29 -14.92
N VAL A 141 -3.06 -11.61 -14.85
CA VAL A 141 -2.60 -10.66 -15.85
C VAL A 141 -1.24 -11.10 -16.36
N SER A 142 -1.12 -11.34 -17.66
CA SER A 142 0.15 -11.62 -18.32
C SER A 142 0.72 -10.33 -18.90
N VAL A 143 2.00 -10.05 -18.61
CA VAL A 143 2.73 -8.89 -19.12
C VAL A 143 4.05 -9.33 -19.74
N GLU A 144 4.43 -8.68 -20.83
CA GLU A 144 5.70 -8.92 -21.53
C GLU A 144 6.73 -7.86 -21.15
N TYR A 145 7.90 -8.28 -20.70
CA TYR A 145 9.00 -7.37 -20.39
C TYR A 145 10.36 -8.02 -20.63
N GLY A 146 11.24 -7.32 -21.33
CA GLY A 146 12.59 -7.83 -21.63
C GLY A 146 12.64 -9.11 -22.46
N GLY A 147 11.56 -9.47 -23.15
CA GLY A 147 11.42 -10.70 -23.93
C GLY A 147 10.99 -11.91 -23.10
N GLU A 148 10.62 -11.70 -21.86
CA GLU A 148 10.08 -12.72 -20.96
C GLU A 148 8.62 -12.40 -20.61
N THR A 149 7.83 -13.45 -20.37
CA THR A 149 6.44 -13.35 -19.92
C THR A 149 6.40 -13.39 -18.40
N TYR A 150 5.64 -12.48 -17.80
CA TYR A 150 5.37 -12.42 -16.37
C TYR A 150 3.89 -12.63 -16.14
N SER A 151 3.54 -13.41 -15.13
CA SER A 151 2.15 -13.61 -14.72
C SER A 151 1.93 -13.04 -13.32
N LEU A 152 0.98 -12.11 -13.23
CA LEU A 152 0.59 -11.43 -12.01
C LEU A 152 -0.79 -11.93 -11.58
N GLU A 153 -0.94 -12.33 -10.31
CA GLU A 153 -2.21 -12.73 -9.72
C GLU A 153 -2.73 -11.60 -8.82
N LEU A 154 -3.93 -11.15 -9.11
CA LEU A 154 -4.69 -10.21 -8.31
C LEU A 154 -5.55 -11.00 -7.34
N MET A 155 -5.30 -10.84 -6.05
CA MET A 155 -6.12 -11.41 -4.99
C MET A 155 -7.50 -10.73 -4.96
N GLU A 156 -8.44 -11.27 -4.21
CA GLU A 156 -9.79 -10.70 -4.08
C GLU A 156 -9.78 -9.23 -3.64
N ASP A 157 -8.90 -8.90 -2.68
CA ASP A 157 -8.73 -7.52 -2.22
C ASP A 157 -8.16 -6.61 -3.31
N ASP A 158 -7.26 -7.12 -4.16
CA ASP A 158 -6.72 -6.34 -5.29
C ASP A 158 -7.81 -6.05 -6.32
N ILE A 159 -8.63 -7.05 -6.66
CA ILE A 159 -9.75 -6.90 -7.59
C ILE A 159 -10.74 -5.85 -7.08
N ASN A 160 -11.03 -5.86 -5.79
CA ASN A 160 -12.04 -4.98 -5.19
C ASN A 160 -11.52 -3.56 -4.91
N TYR A 161 -10.25 -3.42 -4.50
CA TYR A 161 -9.72 -2.15 -3.99
C TYR A 161 -8.62 -1.55 -4.85
N ARG A 162 -7.88 -2.37 -5.62
CA ARG A 162 -6.74 -1.94 -6.44
C ARG A 162 -6.68 -2.65 -7.79
N PRO A 163 -7.79 -2.69 -8.58
CA PRO A 163 -7.78 -3.35 -9.86
C PRO A 163 -6.76 -2.75 -10.82
N LEU A 164 -6.22 -3.61 -11.70
CA LEU A 164 -5.28 -3.25 -12.75
C LEU A 164 -6.01 -3.17 -14.09
N VAL A 165 -5.77 -2.09 -14.82
CA VAL A 165 -6.28 -1.88 -16.18
C VAL A 165 -5.10 -1.68 -17.14
N ALA A 166 -5.12 -2.35 -18.29
CA ALA A 166 -4.12 -2.20 -19.34
C ALA A 166 -4.59 -1.25 -20.44
N PHE A 167 -3.65 -0.52 -21.04
CA PHE A 167 -3.86 0.31 -22.21
C PHE A 167 -3.15 -0.26 -23.43
N ASP A 168 -3.65 0.06 -24.63
CA ASP A 168 -3.11 -0.43 -25.90
C ASP A 168 -1.72 0.11 -26.26
N ASN A 169 -1.23 1.15 -25.54
CA ASN A 169 0.17 1.62 -25.64
C ASN A 169 1.14 0.85 -24.74
N GLY A 170 0.70 -0.19 -24.04
CA GLY A 170 1.52 -0.99 -23.11
C GLY A 170 1.72 -0.37 -21.73
N SER A 171 0.98 0.70 -21.39
CA SER A 171 0.92 1.22 -20.03
C SER A 171 -0.24 0.60 -19.24
N TYR A 172 -0.23 0.83 -17.95
CA TYR A 172 -1.24 0.32 -17.01
C TYR A 172 -1.76 1.43 -16.13
N ALA A 173 -2.93 1.20 -15.50
CA ALA A 173 -3.42 1.98 -14.38
C ALA A 173 -3.77 1.07 -13.21
N ILE A 174 -3.27 1.39 -12.02
CA ILE A 174 -3.74 0.89 -10.75
C ILE A 174 -4.77 1.89 -10.23
N LEU A 175 -5.98 1.42 -10.00
CA LEU A 175 -7.10 2.25 -9.55
C LEU A 175 -7.31 2.01 -8.06
N PHE A 176 -7.28 3.07 -7.25
CA PHE A 176 -7.47 2.96 -5.80
C PHE A 176 -8.91 3.29 -5.43
N PHE A 177 -9.63 2.28 -4.96
CA PHE A 177 -11.03 2.38 -4.56
C PHE A 177 -11.17 2.49 -3.04
N ASP A 178 -12.04 3.39 -2.62
CA ASP A 178 -12.52 3.46 -1.25
C ASP A 178 -13.93 2.86 -1.16
N HIS A 179 -14.17 2.09 -0.13
CA HIS A 179 -15.45 1.46 0.16
C HIS A 179 -16.09 1.99 1.44
N GLN A 180 -15.60 3.12 1.96
CA GLN A 180 -16.22 3.78 3.12
C GLN A 180 -17.54 4.43 2.70
N ASP A 181 -18.58 4.27 3.52
CA ASP A 181 -19.97 4.68 3.22
C ASP A 181 -20.14 6.11 2.71
N LYS A 182 -19.23 7.01 3.07
CA LYS A 182 -19.36 8.44 2.72
C LYS A 182 -18.75 8.81 1.36
N ARG A 183 -17.78 8.04 0.86
CA ARG A 183 -17.01 8.35 -0.37
C ARG A 183 -16.64 7.09 -1.15
N SER A 184 -17.54 6.11 -1.20
CA SER A 184 -17.30 4.89 -1.96
C SER A 184 -16.96 5.22 -3.43
N GLY A 185 -15.90 4.62 -3.95
CA GLY A 185 -15.50 4.73 -5.34
C GLY A 185 -14.03 5.08 -5.55
N LEU A 186 -13.69 5.39 -6.78
CA LEU A 186 -12.33 5.73 -7.19
C LEU A 186 -11.89 7.06 -6.57
N TYR A 187 -10.83 7.07 -5.75
CA TYR A 187 -10.30 8.28 -5.13
C TYR A 187 -8.90 8.67 -5.63
N SER A 188 -8.16 7.72 -6.19
CA SER A 188 -6.83 7.95 -6.72
C SER A 188 -6.48 6.95 -7.82
N LEU A 189 -5.50 7.29 -8.64
CA LEU A 189 -4.99 6.45 -9.73
C LEU A 189 -3.47 6.56 -9.82
N MET A 190 -2.83 5.48 -10.27
CA MET A 190 -1.44 5.48 -10.69
C MET A 190 -1.32 4.88 -12.08
N TYR A 191 -0.93 5.69 -13.06
CA TYR A 191 -0.53 5.22 -14.38
C TYR A 191 0.95 4.85 -14.35
N LEU A 192 1.34 3.75 -15.01
CA LEU A 192 2.72 3.27 -14.94
C LEU A 192 3.09 2.40 -16.16
N ASP A 193 4.39 2.32 -16.44
CA ASP A 193 4.92 1.38 -17.41
C ASP A 193 5.11 -0.03 -16.83
N THR A 194 5.38 -1.00 -17.69
CA THR A 194 5.56 -2.41 -17.30
C THR A 194 6.72 -2.60 -16.32
N GLU A 195 7.85 -1.91 -16.53
CA GLU A 195 9.02 -2.03 -15.67
C GLU A 195 8.70 -1.58 -14.25
N THR A 196 8.05 -0.43 -14.11
CA THR A 196 7.62 0.11 -12.81
C THR A 196 6.61 -0.81 -12.14
N LEU A 197 5.64 -1.36 -12.89
CA LEU A 197 4.66 -2.33 -12.37
C LEU A 197 5.36 -3.56 -11.77
N LEU A 198 6.29 -4.16 -12.49
CA LEU A 198 7.01 -5.35 -12.02
C LEU A 198 7.91 -5.06 -10.82
N LYS A 199 8.57 -3.89 -10.78
CA LYS A 199 9.47 -3.50 -9.68
C LYS A 199 8.73 -3.09 -8.41
N LEU A 200 7.57 -2.44 -8.51
CA LEU A 200 6.72 -2.12 -7.36
C LEU A 200 6.04 -3.37 -6.78
N ALA A 201 5.85 -4.41 -7.61
CA ALA A 201 5.24 -5.69 -7.25
C ALA A 201 3.92 -5.54 -6.44
N PRO A 202 2.92 -4.78 -6.94
CA PRO A 202 1.65 -4.60 -6.23
C PRO A 202 0.83 -5.87 -6.13
N TYR A 203 1.12 -6.86 -6.97
CA TYR A 203 0.40 -8.13 -7.11
C TYR A 203 1.35 -9.32 -6.99
N VAL A 204 0.80 -10.50 -6.75
CA VAL A 204 1.59 -11.72 -6.58
C VAL A 204 2.18 -12.16 -7.92
N LEU A 205 3.49 -12.28 -8.00
CA LEU A 205 4.18 -12.82 -9.17
C LEU A 205 4.08 -14.35 -9.14
N THR A 206 3.37 -14.94 -10.08
CA THR A 206 3.20 -16.42 -10.20
C THR A 206 4.09 -17.02 -11.28
N GLU A 207 4.54 -16.23 -12.27
CA GLU A 207 5.47 -16.65 -13.32
C GLU A 207 6.41 -15.50 -13.66
N GLY A 208 7.66 -15.81 -13.99
CA GLY A 208 8.74 -14.84 -14.28
C GLY A 208 9.71 -14.67 -13.11
N GLN A 209 10.75 -13.87 -13.33
CA GLN A 209 11.74 -13.55 -12.30
C GLN A 209 11.42 -12.22 -11.62
N PRO A 210 11.47 -12.12 -10.27
CA PRO A 210 11.17 -10.88 -9.58
C PRO A 210 12.08 -9.74 -10.07
N GLN A 211 11.50 -8.57 -10.32
CA GLN A 211 12.22 -7.36 -10.69
C GLN A 211 12.35 -6.46 -9.45
N PHE A 212 13.43 -5.68 -9.35
CA PHE A 212 13.71 -4.86 -8.18
C PHE A 212 14.17 -3.46 -8.55
N PHE A 213 13.84 -2.51 -7.72
CA PHE A 213 14.60 -1.26 -7.65
C PHE A 213 15.87 -1.50 -6.83
N VAL A 214 16.98 -0.92 -7.26
CA VAL A 214 18.27 -1.10 -6.61
C VAL A 214 18.70 0.18 -5.94
N ALA A 215 19.00 0.12 -4.65
CA ALA A 215 19.49 1.26 -3.89
C ALA A 215 20.83 1.75 -4.45
N GLU A 216 20.94 3.04 -4.77
CA GLU A 216 22.16 3.66 -5.27
C GLU A 216 23.16 3.85 -4.14
N LYS A 217 24.41 3.39 -4.36
CA LYS A 217 25.47 3.45 -3.34
C LYS A 217 25.92 4.88 -3.03
N ALA A 218 25.86 5.78 -4.00
CA ALA A 218 26.32 7.16 -3.89
C ALA A 218 25.20 8.16 -3.56
N ALA A 219 23.96 7.68 -3.35
CA ALA A 219 22.84 8.55 -3.01
C ALA A 219 22.99 9.18 -1.63
N ASP A 220 22.53 10.42 -1.50
CA ASP A 220 22.40 11.10 -0.20
C ASP A 220 21.17 10.62 0.56
N TRP A 221 21.30 9.44 1.16
CA TRP A 221 20.20 8.77 1.84
C TRP A 221 19.63 9.57 3.01
N ILE A 222 20.43 10.43 3.67
CA ILE A 222 19.92 11.28 4.76
C ILE A 222 18.88 12.25 4.21
N THR A 223 19.23 12.97 3.15
CA THR A 223 18.31 13.91 2.50
C THR A 223 17.12 13.20 1.85
N ILE A 224 17.34 12.07 1.20
CA ILE A 224 16.28 11.30 0.53
C ILE A 224 15.26 10.77 1.55
N ASP A 225 15.71 10.16 2.63
CA ASP A 225 14.83 9.58 3.66
C ASP A 225 14.03 10.68 4.40
N GLU A 226 14.64 11.86 4.63
CA GLU A 226 13.93 13.02 5.17
C GLU A 226 12.83 13.51 4.20
N GLN A 227 13.14 13.65 2.91
CA GLN A 227 12.16 14.04 1.88
C GLN A 227 11.03 13.02 1.73
N LYS A 228 11.32 11.71 1.83
CA LYS A 228 10.31 10.65 1.84
C LYS A 228 9.39 10.78 3.05
N SER A 229 9.96 11.04 4.23
CA SER A 229 9.22 11.25 5.46
C SER A 229 8.30 12.48 5.38
N GLU A 230 8.79 13.59 4.85
CA GLU A 230 8.00 14.82 4.65
C GLU A 230 6.87 14.63 3.64
N THR A 231 7.17 14.00 2.50
CA THR A 231 6.18 13.69 1.45
C THR A 231 5.08 12.78 1.99
N SER A 232 5.46 11.76 2.77
CA SER A 232 4.50 10.83 3.39
C SER A 232 3.57 11.53 4.37
N ARG A 233 4.12 12.35 5.28
CA ARG A 233 3.31 13.15 6.22
C ARG A 233 2.36 14.09 5.48
N TYR A 234 2.85 14.76 4.44
CA TYR A 234 2.04 15.66 3.62
C TYR A 234 0.86 14.91 2.99
N LEU A 235 1.10 13.77 2.33
CA LEU A 235 0.05 12.99 1.70
C LEU A 235 -0.97 12.45 2.70
N MET A 236 -0.51 11.89 3.82
CA MET A 236 -1.40 11.41 4.89
C MET A 236 -2.27 12.54 5.44
N GLN A 237 -1.72 13.75 5.55
CA GLN A 237 -2.47 14.94 5.94
C GLN A 237 -3.53 15.33 4.91
N GLN A 238 -3.23 15.25 3.61
CA GLN A 238 -4.19 15.51 2.54
C GLN A 238 -5.32 14.47 2.55
N LEU A 239 -4.98 13.20 2.69
CA LEU A 239 -5.96 12.12 2.77
C LEU A 239 -6.90 12.31 3.98
N ARG A 240 -6.38 12.65 5.18
CA ARG A 240 -7.25 12.94 6.33
C ARG A 240 -8.20 14.11 6.08
N ARG A 241 -7.72 15.20 5.47
CA ARG A 241 -8.57 16.34 5.12
C ARG A 241 -9.68 15.95 4.15
N SER A 242 -9.35 15.13 3.15
CA SER A 242 -10.33 14.68 2.17
C SER A 242 -11.47 13.85 2.78
N TYR A 243 -11.28 13.32 3.99
CA TYR A 243 -12.29 12.59 4.77
C TYR A 243 -12.87 13.40 5.95
N ASP A 244 -12.57 14.70 6.03
CA ASP A 244 -13.02 15.58 7.11
C ASP A 244 -12.54 15.16 8.52
N PHE A 245 -11.41 14.44 8.61
CA PHE A 245 -10.80 14.08 9.88
C PHE A 245 -9.88 15.19 10.44
N PRO A 246 -9.70 15.24 11.78
CA PRO A 246 -8.74 16.16 12.39
C PRO A 246 -7.35 16.00 11.79
N ALA A 247 -6.68 17.11 11.54
CA ALA A 247 -5.33 17.13 11.04
C ALA A 247 -4.37 16.44 12.01
N TYR A 248 -3.39 15.69 11.51
CA TYR A 248 -2.30 15.21 12.37
C TYR A 248 -1.52 16.36 12.97
N SER A 249 -1.24 16.28 14.26
CA SER A 249 -0.37 17.23 14.94
C SER A 249 1.10 16.95 14.66
N THR A 250 1.90 18.00 14.55
CA THR A 250 3.35 17.86 14.39
C THR A 250 4.02 17.73 15.75
N SER A 251 4.75 16.64 15.97
CA SER A 251 5.56 16.40 17.16
C SER A 251 7.01 16.09 16.77
N LEU A 252 7.92 17.01 17.06
CA LEU A 252 9.35 16.77 16.83
C LEU A 252 9.91 15.67 17.75
N ALA A 253 9.32 15.51 18.93
CA ALA A 253 9.68 14.42 19.85
C ALA A 253 9.32 13.07 19.22
N LEU A 254 8.05 12.90 18.80
CA LEU A 254 7.58 11.66 18.15
C LEU A 254 8.35 11.37 16.87
N GLN A 255 8.69 12.38 16.06
CA GLN A 255 9.49 12.20 14.85
C GLN A 255 10.88 11.64 15.15
N ARG A 256 11.56 12.17 16.19
CA ARG A 256 12.88 11.66 16.61
C ARG A 256 12.80 10.25 17.18
N GLU A 257 11.75 9.97 17.93
CA GLU A 257 11.49 8.67 18.50
C GLU A 257 11.22 7.63 17.43
N THR A 258 10.40 7.97 16.42
CA THR A 258 10.16 7.11 15.25
C THR A 258 11.48 6.78 14.53
N GLN A 259 12.34 7.76 14.32
CA GLN A 259 13.65 7.54 13.70
C GLN A 259 14.57 6.69 14.56
N ALA A 260 14.57 6.89 15.89
CA ALA A 260 15.38 6.10 16.83
C ALA A 260 14.92 4.63 16.85
N LEU A 261 13.61 4.38 16.95
CA LEU A 261 13.05 3.03 16.91
C LEU A 261 13.33 2.31 15.59
N LEU A 262 13.17 2.99 14.45
CA LEU A 262 13.54 2.41 13.16
C LEU A 262 15.02 2.03 13.12
N THR A 263 15.89 2.89 13.62
CA THR A 263 17.34 2.65 13.64
C THR A 263 17.67 1.47 14.54
N ASP A 264 17.08 1.40 15.73
CA ASP A 264 17.28 0.32 16.68
C ASP A 264 16.78 -1.02 16.11
N PHE A 265 15.57 -1.05 15.55
CA PHE A 265 15.05 -2.25 14.88
C PHE A 265 15.99 -2.76 13.79
N LEU A 266 16.52 -1.87 12.94
CA LEU A 266 17.41 -2.25 11.84
C LEU A 266 18.77 -2.77 12.30
N ILE A 267 19.23 -2.37 13.49
CA ILE A 267 20.50 -2.83 14.07
C ILE A 267 20.29 -4.14 14.87
N ASN A 268 19.19 -4.22 15.62
CA ASN A 268 18.95 -5.26 16.63
C ASN A 268 17.75 -6.15 16.27
N GLN A 269 17.61 -6.54 14.99
CA GLN A 269 16.45 -7.31 14.47
C GLN A 269 16.16 -8.60 15.26
N GLU A 270 17.19 -9.23 15.83
CA GLU A 270 17.08 -10.48 16.60
C GLU A 270 16.31 -10.28 17.92
N ASP A 271 16.26 -9.06 18.45
CA ASP A 271 15.55 -8.72 19.69
C ASP A 271 14.04 -8.61 19.45
N TYR A 272 13.64 -8.35 18.20
CA TYR A 272 12.24 -8.10 17.80
C TYR A 272 11.61 -9.26 17.02
N LEU A 273 12.43 -10.04 16.31
CA LEU A 273 11.96 -11.04 15.36
C LEU A 273 12.31 -12.48 15.78
N SER A 274 11.36 -13.37 15.62
CA SER A 274 11.70 -14.81 15.70
C SER A 274 12.67 -15.20 14.59
N THR A 275 13.39 -16.30 14.76
CA THR A 275 14.34 -16.81 13.76
C THR A 275 13.73 -17.00 12.37
N GLU A 276 12.45 -17.42 12.28
CA GLU A 276 11.73 -17.61 11.03
C GLU A 276 11.40 -16.25 10.38
N ARG A 277 10.89 -15.31 11.17
CA ARG A 277 10.55 -13.96 10.71
C ARG A 277 11.80 -13.20 10.24
N LEU A 278 12.91 -13.33 10.97
CA LEU A 278 14.19 -12.75 10.59
C LEU A 278 14.68 -13.30 9.24
N ARG A 279 14.58 -14.63 9.02
CA ARG A 279 14.91 -15.22 7.71
C ARG A 279 14.02 -14.66 6.59
N SER A 280 12.71 -14.54 6.84
CA SER A 280 11.78 -13.95 5.87
C SER A 280 12.16 -12.51 5.52
N TYR A 281 12.41 -11.67 6.53
CA TYR A 281 12.89 -10.30 6.35
C TYR A 281 14.18 -10.24 5.52
N GLN A 282 15.18 -11.05 5.86
CA GLN A 282 16.47 -11.09 5.18
C GLN A 282 16.37 -11.54 3.71
N ARG A 283 15.42 -12.42 3.37
CA ARG A 283 15.20 -12.84 1.98
C ARG A 283 14.72 -11.66 1.11
N ILE A 284 13.84 -10.83 1.63
CA ILE A 284 13.37 -9.63 0.93
C ILE A 284 14.50 -8.60 0.84
N GLN A 285 15.21 -8.36 1.95
CA GLN A 285 16.35 -7.43 1.96
C GLN A 285 17.46 -7.83 0.95
N ARG A 286 17.65 -9.12 0.73
CA ARG A 286 18.61 -9.65 -0.28
C ARG A 286 18.03 -9.68 -1.70
N GLN A 287 16.82 -9.16 -1.88
CA GLN A 287 16.13 -9.20 -3.18
C GLN A 287 15.94 -10.62 -3.75
N GLU A 288 15.72 -11.61 -2.86
CA GLU A 288 15.34 -12.98 -3.26
C GLU A 288 13.81 -13.08 -3.53
N LEU A 289 13.03 -12.20 -2.90
CA LEU A 289 11.59 -12.08 -3.05
C LEU A 289 11.23 -10.59 -3.20
N ASN A 290 10.33 -10.28 -4.12
CA ASN A 290 9.74 -8.95 -4.24
C ASN A 290 8.27 -9.02 -3.79
N GLN A 291 8.06 -8.81 -2.50
CA GLN A 291 6.75 -8.77 -1.86
C GLN A 291 6.83 -7.90 -0.61
N ASN A 292 5.69 -7.34 -0.21
CA ASN A 292 5.62 -6.55 1.01
C ASN A 292 5.82 -7.43 2.26
N TRP A 293 6.53 -6.87 3.23
CA TRP A 293 6.75 -7.46 4.53
C TRP A 293 6.45 -6.42 5.61
N VAL A 294 5.65 -6.81 6.59
CA VAL A 294 5.20 -5.96 7.69
C VAL A 294 5.49 -6.62 9.04
N LEU A 295 5.65 -5.83 10.10
CA LEU A 295 5.66 -6.34 11.46
C LEU A 295 4.27 -6.83 11.85
N THR A 296 4.22 -7.95 12.57
CA THR A 296 2.98 -8.44 13.19
C THR A 296 2.60 -7.56 14.38
N ASN A 297 1.35 -7.63 14.83
CA ASN A 297 0.89 -6.90 16.01
C ASN A 297 1.73 -7.21 17.26
N GLN A 298 2.23 -8.43 17.41
CA GLN A 298 3.08 -8.81 18.55
C GLN A 298 4.47 -8.18 18.44
N GLU A 299 5.07 -8.19 17.24
CA GLU A 299 6.38 -7.57 16.98
C GLU A 299 6.30 -6.04 17.14
N VAL A 300 5.19 -5.42 16.69
CA VAL A 300 4.92 -4.00 16.92
C VAL A 300 4.85 -3.67 18.41
N ARG A 301 4.15 -4.46 19.23
CA ARG A 301 4.10 -4.24 20.68
C ARG A 301 5.49 -4.29 21.31
N THR A 302 6.30 -5.26 20.94
CA THR A 302 7.69 -5.32 21.42
C THR A 302 8.49 -4.09 20.98
N LEU A 303 8.28 -3.60 19.75
CA LEU A 303 8.97 -2.43 19.24
C LEU A 303 8.62 -1.14 20.01
N VAL A 304 7.37 -0.99 20.45
CA VAL A 304 6.89 0.22 21.15
C VAL A 304 6.75 0.02 22.68
N GLU A 305 7.30 -1.06 23.25
CA GLU A 305 7.14 -1.43 24.66
C GLU A 305 7.58 -0.32 25.65
N GLU A 306 8.60 0.45 25.28
CA GLU A 306 9.07 1.59 26.10
C GLU A 306 8.20 2.86 25.97
N LEU A 307 7.24 2.86 25.04
CA LEU A 307 6.30 3.95 24.83
C LEU A 307 5.00 3.69 25.62
N ASP A 308 4.08 4.65 25.59
CA ASP A 308 2.71 4.45 26.07
C ASP A 308 1.97 3.54 25.07
N GLU A 309 2.02 2.21 25.30
CA GLU A 309 1.45 1.20 24.39
C GLU A 309 -0.06 1.39 24.16
N GLU A 310 -0.80 1.90 25.15
CA GLU A 310 -2.24 2.10 25.04
C GLU A 310 -2.58 3.24 24.07
N LYS A 311 -1.64 4.16 23.83
CA LYS A 311 -1.84 5.37 23.04
C LYS A 311 -0.98 5.42 21.79
N THR A 312 -0.10 4.45 21.58
CA THR A 312 0.81 4.43 20.44
C THR A 312 0.50 3.24 19.54
N PHE A 313 0.27 3.53 18.27
CA PHE A 313 0.18 2.53 17.22
C PHE A 313 1.38 2.68 16.27
N ALA A 314 1.95 1.57 15.84
CA ALA A 314 3.05 1.57 14.89
C ALA A 314 2.72 0.70 13.66
N HIS A 315 3.25 1.09 12.52
CA HIS A 315 3.24 0.27 11.32
C HIS A 315 4.61 0.32 10.64
N PHE A 316 5.19 -0.84 10.43
CA PHE A 316 6.44 -1.00 9.68
C PHE A 316 6.18 -1.77 8.41
N GLU A 317 6.72 -1.29 7.29
CA GLU A 317 6.62 -1.93 5.98
C GLU A 317 7.93 -1.81 5.20
N MET A 318 8.26 -2.87 4.46
CA MET A 318 9.35 -2.93 3.49
C MET A 318 9.01 -3.93 2.36
N PRO A 319 9.55 -3.74 1.16
CA PRO A 319 10.29 -2.59 0.67
C PRO A 319 9.35 -1.45 0.26
N VAL A 320 9.65 -0.23 0.69
CA VAL A 320 8.95 0.98 0.28
C VAL A 320 9.84 1.80 -0.65
N TYR A 321 9.76 1.51 -1.93
CA TYR A 321 10.48 2.25 -2.97
C TYR A 321 9.78 3.57 -3.31
N ASP A 322 8.46 3.56 -3.33
CA ASP A 322 7.59 4.68 -3.67
C ASP A 322 6.58 4.92 -2.52
N PRO A 323 6.86 5.93 -1.65
CA PRO A 323 5.99 6.19 -0.49
C PRO A 323 4.56 6.55 -0.85
N ILE A 324 4.35 7.24 -2.00
CA ILE A 324 3.02 7.65 -2.42
C ILE A 324 2.20 6.42 -2.80
N PHE A 325 2.77 5.52 -3.61
CA PHE A 325 2.12 4.25 -3.96
C PHE A 325 1.77 3.44 -2.70
N THR A 326 2.72 3.30 -1.76
CA THR A 326 2.49 2.56 -0.51
C THR A 326 1.34 3.15 0.30
N LEU A 327 1.31 4.48 0.49
CA LEU A 327 0.25 5.14 1.24
C LEU A 327 -1.11 5.03 0.55
N LEU A 328 -1.20 5.20 -0.77
CA LEU A 328 -2.44 4.98 -1.51
C LEU A 328 -2.92 3.54 -1.36
N SER A 329 -1.99 2.57 -1.35
CA SER A 329 -2.32 1.17 -1.10
C SER A 329 -2.86 0.92 0.31
N TRP A 330 -2.35 1.64 1.33
CA TRP A 330 -2.87 1.54 2.70
C TRP A 330 -4.32 2.04 2.81
N TYR A 331 -4.61 3.18 2.19
CA TYR A 331 -5.95 3.77 2.22
C TYR A 331 -6.99 2.97 1.42
N SER A 332 -6.55 2.13 0.48
CA SER A 332 -7.41 1.15 -0.21
C SER A 332 -7.38 -0.24 0.44
N ASN A 333 -6.65 -0.44 1.54
CA ASN A 333 -6.58 -1.72 2.24
C ASN A 333 -7.63 -1.77 3.37
N PRO A 334 -8.64 -2.66 3.32
CA PRO A 334 -9.72 -2.72 4.29
C PRO A 334 -9.25 -3.00 5.73
N TYR A 335 -8.09 -3.63 5.90
CA TYR A 335 -7.53 -3.97 7.23
C TYR A 335 -6.75 -2.81 7.86
N LEU A 336 -6.15 -1.94 7.05
CA LEU A 336 -5.38 -0.78 7.53
C LEU A 336 -6.22 0.48 7.61
N VAL A 337 -7.21 0.62 6.75
CA VAL A 337 -8.01 1.84 6.60
C VAL A 337 -8.72 2.22 7.89
N SER A 338 -9.19 1.25 8.67
CA SER A 338 -9.87 1.52 9.96
C SER A 338 -8.97 2.27 10.95
N ARG A 339 -7.64 2.02 10.91
CA ARG A 339 -6.68 2.75 11.74
C ARG A 339 -6.36 4.14 11.19
N LEU A 340 -6.27 4.27 9.88
CA LEU A 340 -5.99 5.55 9.20
C LEU A 340 -7.19 6.52 9.30
N PHE A 341 -8.39 6.00 9.44
CA PHE A 341 -9.63 6.75 9.64
C PHE A 341 -10.05 6.94 11.10
N TYR A 342 -9.09 6.82 12.00
CA TYR A 342 -9.33 7.15 13.41
C TYR A 342 -9.65 8.63 13.55
N ASP A 343 -10.80 8.97 14.14
CA ASP A 343 -11.38 10.31 14.17
C ASP A 343 -10.89 11.19 15.33
N GLU A 344 -10.07 10.63 16.22
CA GLU A 344 -9.46 11.38 17.32
C GLU A 344 -8.23 12.20 16.86
N SER A 345 -7.81 13.12 17.70
CA SER A 345 -6.60 13.91 17.47
C SER A 345 -5.34 13.11 17.74
N GLU A 346 -4.47 13.03 16.75
CA GLU A 346 -3.22 12.27 16.84
C GLU A 346 -2.01 13.09 16.40
N ALA A 347 -0.85 12.75 16.94
CA ALA A 347 0.45 13.09 16.36
C ALA A 347 0.94 11.95 15.49
N ILE A 348 1.74 12.28 14.48
CA ILE A 348 2.33 11.30 13.58
C ILE A 348 3.84 11.49 13.47
N GLY A 349 4.60 10.39 13.55
CA GLY A 349 6.01 10.31 13.20
C GLY A 349 6.19 9.38 12.02
N VAL A 350 6.98 9.76 11.01
CA VAL A 350 7.29 8.94 9.84
C VAL A 350 8.78 8.92 9.64
N ALA A 351 9.38 7.74 9.64
CA ALA A 351 10.81 7.56 9.44
C ALA A 351 11.08 6.60 8.28
N PHE A 352 12.15 6.90 7.55
CA PHE A 352 12.69 6.04 6.51
C PHE A 352 14.16 5.69 6.78
N SER A 353 14.55 4.52 6.35
CA SER A 353 15.92 4.11 6.11
C SER A 353 15.95 3.31 4.82
N LYS A 354 16.24 3.98 3.72
CA LYS A 354 16.14 3.46 2.35
C LYS A 354 14.73 2.91 2.07
N GLU A 355 14.62 1.60 1.80
CA GLU A 355 13.34 0.91 1.54
C GLU A 355 12.55 0.55 2.80
N ASN A 356 13.04 0.85 3.99
CA ASN A 356 12.34 0.55 5.25
C ASN A 356 11.57 1.79 5.71
N MET A 357 10.29 1.62 6.05
CA MET A 357 9.41 2.68 6.54
C MET A 357 8.81 2.29 7.89
N LEU A 358 8.88 3.20 8.86
CA LEU A 358 8.16 3.10 10.14
C LEU A 358 7.28 4.33 10.31
N VAL A 359 6.03 4.10 10.70
CA VAL A 359 5.08 5.15 11.06
C VAL A 359 4.60 4.91 12.47
N LEU A 360 4.65 5.94 13.31
CA LEU A 360 4.03 5.97 14.62
C LEU A 360 2.85 6.94 14.63
N PHE A 361 1.76 6.51 15.25
CA PHE A 361 0.59 7.32 15.56
C PHE A 361 0.47 7.37 17.08
N GLN A 362 0.30 8.56 17.64
CA GLN A 362 0.15 8.74 19.07
C GLN A 362 -1.05 9.63 19.37
N GLU A 363 -1.99 9.10 20.18
CA GLU A 363 -3.15 9.85 20.61
C GLU A 363 -2.73 11.07 21.46
N ILE A 364 -3.37 12.20 21.20
CA ILE A 364 -3.15 13.43 21.95
C ILE A 364 -4.31 13.59 22.91
N ASN A 365 -4.01 13.58 24.23
CA ASN A 365 -5.00 13.97 25.22
C ASN A 365 -5.40 15.43 24.97
N GLN A 366 -6.62 15.67 24.48
CA GLN A 366 -7.18 17.01 24.54
C GLN A 366 -7.27 17.40 26.02
N PRO A 367 -6.77 18.58 26.41
CA PRO A 367 -7.02 19.07 27.76
C PRO A 367 -8.54 19.12 27.93
N THR A 368 -9.05 18.33 28.88
CA THR A 368 -10.45 18.44 29.30
C THR A 368 -10.70 19.91 29.63
N GLU A 369 -11.49 20.60 28.83
CA GLU A 369 -11.98 21.91 29.21
C GLU A 369 -12.66 21.73 30.58
N SER A 370 -11.94 22.11 31.61
CA SER A 370 -12.51 22.20 32.95
C SER A 370 -13.68 23.17 32.83
N SER A 371 -14.89 22.61 32.90
CA SER A 371 -16.11 23.38 33.08
C SER A 371 -16.04 24.08 34.44
N GLU A 372 -15.24 25.13 34.55
CA GLU A 372 -15.45 26.18 35.52
C GLU A 372 -16.54 27.11 34.96
N GLN A 373 -17.77 26.73 35.22
CA GLN A 373 -18.86 27.72 35.22
C GLN A 373 -18.80 28.47 36.56
N PRO A 374 -18.85 29.79 36.51
CA PRO A 374 -18.88 30.66 37.67
C PRO A 374 -20.22 30.57 38.44
#